data_dfa6f471b160732b7034f430a213447f
#
_entry.id   dfa6f471b160732b7034f430a213447f
#
_cell.length_a   1.000
_cell.length_b   1.000
_cell.length_c   1.000
_cell.angle_alpha   90.00
_cell.angle_beta   90.00
_cell.angle_gamma   90.00
#
_symmetry.space_group_name_H-M   'P 1'
#
loop_
_entity.id
_entity.type
_entity.pdbx_description
1 polymer ?
#
loop_
_entity_poly.entity_id
_entity_poly.type
_entity_poly.pdbx_seq_one_letter_code
_entity_poly.pdbx_strand_id
1 'polypeptide(L)'
;ELEIMHYSTSEESEGNGGSDGFRTVLAAWDEAHPDITLNQNVLANAEYKTQIATLAAAGDLPDVFLLQGMNTKDWAKQGLVYDLTDAIKASPYYNDYVQNYFTPFTDGDSIYGYPVLTGGTCTVVIYDKAMWKDAGFDAFPTTWEDVEKASEYFNEQGITTVAFGNGGKWQANSDFLSTLGNRYTGPDWFLSLINK
;
A
#
# COMPACT_ATOMS: atom_id res chain seq x y z
N GLU A 1 -13.81 -18.34 18.69
CA GLU A 1 -12.62 -18.44 17.85
C GLU A 1 -12.80 -17.46 16.69
N LEU A 2 -11.74 -16.71 16.34
CA LEU A 2 -11.73 -15.75 15.26
C LEU A 2 -10.47 -15.96 14.42
N GLU A 3 -10.62 -16.16 13.13
CA GLU A 3 -9.49 -16.32 12.21
C GLU A 3 -9.15 -15.02 11.52
N ILE A 4 -7.90 -14.56 11.64
CA ILE A 4 -7.41 -13.39 10.94
C ILE A 4 -6.22 -13.72 10.05
N MET A 5 -6.21 -13.19 8.83
CA MET A 5 -5.13 -13.37 7.88
C MET A 5 -4.54 -12.05 7.42
N HIS A 6 -3.21 -11.89 7.54
CA HIS A 6 -2.51 -10.66 7.17
C HIS A 6 -1.06 -10.91 6.75
N TYR A 7 -0.38 -9.85 6.26
CA TYR A 7 1.03 -9.90 5.84
C TYR A 7 1.96 -8.99 6.66
N SER A 8 1.54 -8.58 7.85
CA SER A 8 2.40 -7.80 8.76
C SER A 8 3.33 -8.71 9.53
N THR A 9 4.27 -9.36 8.84
CA THR A 9 5.30 -10.21 9.46
C THR A 9 6.28 -9.36 10.27
N SER A 10 6.88 -9.94 11.31
CA SER A 10 7.94 -9.27 12.07
C SER A 10 9.21 -9.04 11.25
N GLU A 11 9.52 -9.97 10.34
CA GLU A 11 10.74 -9.95 9.53
C GLU A 11 10.67 -8.92 8.39
N GLU A 12 9.53 -8.84 7.69
CA GLU A 12 9.36 -7.88 6.57
C GLU A 12 9.06 -6.46 7.04
N SER A 13 8.66 -6.29 8.29
CA SER A 13 8.17 -5.04 8.81
C SER A 13 9.04 -4.43 9.92
N GLU A 14 10.23 -4.98 10.17
CA GLU A 14 11.18 -4.37 11.10
C GLU A 14 11.49 -2.93 10.69
N GLY A 15 11.12 -1.99 11.56
CA GLY A 15 11.19 -0.55 11.26
C GLY A 15 10.06 0.00 10.41
N ASN A 16 9.06 -0.79 10.02
CA ASN A 16 7.84 -0.32 9.37
C ASN A 16 6.78 0.02 10.44
N GLY A 17 6.68 1.27 10.82
CA GLY A 17 5.77 1.73 11.88
C GLY A 17 4.29 1.38 11.65
N GLY A 18 3.85 1.23 10.41
CA GLY A 18 2.47 0.81 10.08
C GLY A 18 2.22 -0.64 10.47
N SER A 19 3.10 -1.55 10.09
CA SER A 19 2.98 -2.97 10.44
C SER A 19 3.18 -3.23 11.93
N ASP A 20 4.10 -2.49 12.57
CA ASP A 20 4.30 -2.57 14.02
C ASP A 20 3.07 -2.06 14.78
N GLY A 21 2.48 -0.96 14.34
CA GLY A 21 1.23 -0.43 14.88
C GLY A 21 0.08 -1.41 14.75
N PHE A 22 -0.07 -2.06 13.60
CA PHE A 22 -1.11 -3.06 13.38
C PHE A 22 -0.96 -4.27 14.32
N ARG A 23 0.24 -4.83 14.47
CA ARG A 23 0.50 -5.92 15.42
C ARG A 23 0.24 -5.50 16.86
N THR A 24 0.61 -4.28 17.23
CA THR A 24 0.34 -3.73 18.57
C THR A 24 -1.16 -3.64 18.86
N VAL A 25 -1.95 -3.18 17.88
CA VAL A 25 -3.41 -3.11 18.02
C VAL A 25 -4.02 -4.51 18.14
N LEU A 26 -3.56 -5.49 17.32
CA LEU A 26 -4.05 -6.86 17.43
C LEU A 26 -3.73 -7.48 18.79
N ALA A 27 -2.52 -7.29 19.31
CA ALA A 27 -2.13 -7.78 20.63
C ALA A 27 -2.98 -7.16 21.75
N ALA A 28 -3.23 -5.84 21.69
CA ALA A 28 -4.08 -5.16 22.66
C ALA A 28 -5.54 -5.62 22.56
N TRP A 29 -6.03 -5.92 21.37
CA TRP A 29 -7.36 -6.47 21.18
C TRP A 29 -7.48 -7.89 21.77
N ASP A 30 -6.51 -8.76 21.53
CA ASP A 30 -6.44 -10.12 22.07
C ASP A 30 -6.42 -10.12 23.62
N GLU A 31 -5.61 -9.26 24.21
CA GLU A 31 -5.56 -9.06 25.66
C GLU A 31 -6.91 -8.57 26.23
N ALA A 32 -7.63 -7.71 25.50
CA ALA A 32 -8.91 -7.17 25.93
C ALA A 32 -10.08 -8.17 25.78
N HIS A 33 -9.89 -9.24 25.00
CA HIS A 33 -10.95 -10.24 24.70
C HIS A 33 -10.49 -11.68 25.02
N PRO A 34 -10.16 -12.00 26.28
CA PRO A 34 -9.59 -13.30 26.66
C PRO A 34 -10.57 -14.48 26.48
N ASP A 35 -11.83 -14.20 26.22
CA ASP A 35 -12.88 -15.17 25.89
C ASP A 35 -12.93 -15.56 24.40
N ILE A 36 -12.17 -14.84 23.55
CA ILE A 36 -12.10 -15.10 22.11
C ILE A 36 -10.67 -15.56 21.76
N THR A 37 -10.55 -16.75 21.17
CA THR A 37 -9.27 -17.21 20.65
C THR A 37 -9.02 -16.56 19.31
N LEU A 38 -7.96 -15.77 19.18
CA LEU A 38 -7.53 -15.12 17.93
C LEU A 38 -6.47 -15.97 17.23
N ASN A 39 -6.85 -16.65 16.17
CA ASN A 39 -5.94 -17.40 15.31
C ASN A 39 -5.40 -16.50 14.20
N GLN A 40 -4.10 -16.25 14.22
CA GLN A 40 -3.45 -15.39 13.22
C GLN A 40 -2.69 -16.25 12.19
N ASN A 41 -3.07 -16.12 10.91
CA ASN A 41 -2.32 -16.65 9.78
C ASN A 41 -1.53 -15.49 9.14
N VAL A 42 -0.21 -15.47 9.38
CA VAL A 42 0.68 -14.38 8.96
C VAL A 42 1.62 -14.88 7.87
N LEU A 43 1.55 -14.26 6.70
CA LEU A 43 2.31 -14.66 5.52
C LEU A 43 3.09 -13.48 4.95
N ALA A 44 4.17 -13.78 4.23
CA ALA A 44 4.86 -12.78 3.42
C ALA A 44 3.90 -12.17 2.37
N ASN A 45 4.08 -10.89 2.03
CA ASN A 45 3.13 -10.14 1.19
C ASN A 45 2.75 -10.85 -0.12
N ALA A 46 3.73 -11.42 -0.84
CA ALA A 46 3.48 -12.11 -2.11
C ALA A 46 2.70 -13.44 -1.91
N GLU A 47 3.02 -14.18 -0.86
CA GLU A 47 2.35 -15.41 -0.49
C GLU A 47 0.92 -15.14 -0.02
N TYR A 48 0.74 -14.13 0.83
CA TYR A 48 -0.57 -13.66 1.26
C TYR A 48 -1.50 -13.38 0.07
N LYS A 49 -1.03 -12.61 -0.91
CA LYS A 49 -1.82 -12.26 -2.10
C LYS A 49 -2.29 -13.49 -2.88
N THR A 50 -1.43 -14.47 -3.01
CA THR A 50 -1.75 -15.72 -3.73
C THR A 50 -2.75 -16.53 -2.93
N GLN A 51 -2.53 -16.68 -1.63
CA GLN A 51 -3.38 -17.51 -0.79
C GLN A 51 -4.76 -16.91 -0.58
N ILE A 52 -4.85 -15.60 -0.30
CA ILE A 52 -6.15 -14.95 -0.08
C ILE A 52 -7.02 -14.98 -1.34
N ALA A 53 -6.41 -14.85 -2.54
CA ALA A 53 -7.13 -14.99 -3.81
C ALA A 53 -7.63 -16.42 -4.03
N THR A 54 -6.87 -17.42 -3.63
CA THR A 54 -7.28 -18.84 -3.70
C THR A 54 -8.44 -19.13 -2.76
N LEU A 55 -8.38 -18.65 -1.52
CA LEU A 55 -9.45 -18.78 -0.53
C LEU A 55 -10.72 -18.06 -0.98
N ALA A 56 -10.59 -16.85 -1.55
CA ALA A 56 -11.72 -16.12 -2.12
C ALA A 56 -12.41 -16.92 -3.26
N ALA A 57 -11.62 -17.51 -4.16
CA ALA A 57 -12.16 -18.34 -5.25
C ALA A 57 -12.83 -19.62 -4.75
N ALA A 58 -12.40 -20.15 -3.61
CA ALA A 58 -12.99 -21.32 -2.97
C ALA A 58 -14.23 -20.97 -2.11
N GLY A 59 -14.47 -19.68 -1.80
CA GLY A 59 -15.50 -19.26 -0.84
C GLY A 59 -15.14 -19.60 0.60
N ASP A 60 -13.86 -19.70 0.92
CA ASP A 60 -13.32 -20.13 2.22
C ASP A 60 -12.39 -19.05 2.83
N LEU A 61 -12.85 -17.81 2.78
CA LEU A 61 -12.13 -16.68 3.37
C LEU A 61 -12.17 -16.74 4.91
N PRO A 62 -11.09 -16.33 5.60
CA PRO A 62 -11.11 -16.19 7.05
C PRO A 62 -12.08 -15.08 7.50
N ASP A 63 -12.41 -15.07 8.79
CA ASP A 63 -13.36 -14.10 9.37
C ASP A 63 -12.90 -12.64 9.14
N VAL A 64 -11.59 -12.40 9.28
CA VAL A 64 -10.98 -11.08 9.09
C VAL A 64 -9.72 -11.20 8.24
N PHE A 65 -9.52 -10.30 7.31
CA PHE A 65 -8.34 -10.30 6.46
C PHE A 65 -8.00 -8.90 5.93
N LEU A 66 -6.75 -8.69 5.52
CA LEU A 66 -6.34 -7.44 4.88
C LEU A 66 -6.84 -7.37 3.44
N LEU A 67 -7.97 -6.70 3.24
CA LEU A 67 -8.53 -6.48 1.92
C LEU A 67 -7.64 -5.53 1.09
N GLN A 68 -7.31 -5.93 -0.12
CA GLN A 68 -6.66 -5.05 -1.08
C GLN A 68 -7.73 -4.25 -1.83
N GLY A 69 -7.63 -2.93 -1.81
CA GLY A 69 -8.62 -2.03 -2.37
C GLY A 69 -9.00 -2.33 -3.83
N MET A 70 -8.07 -2.86 -4.62
CA MET A 70 -8.35 -3.28 -6.01
C MET A 70 -9.38 -4.41 -6.14
N ASN A 71 -9.54 -5.23 -5.09
CA ASN A 71 -10.47 -6.36 -5.08
C ASN A 71 -11.85 -5.97 -4.55
N THR A 72 -12.00 -4.81 -3.92
CA THR A 72 -13.20 -4.45 -3.15
C THR A 72 -14.48 -4.58 -3.97
N LYS A 73 -14.53 -3.95 -5.14
CA LYS A 73 -15.75 -3.93 -5.97
C LYS A 73 -16.16 -5.33 -6.46
N ASP A 74 -15.19 -6.10 -6.90
CA ASP A 74 -15.45 -7.44 -7.42
C ASP A 74 -15.86 -8.41 -6.30
N TRP A 75 -15.22 -8.31 -5.14
CA TRP A 75 -15.53 -9.17 -4.01
C TRP A 75 -16.85 -8.77 -3.33
N ALA A 76 -17.18 -7.49 -3.30
CA ALA A 76 -18.49 -7.02 -2.85
C ALA A 76 -19.62 -7.56 -3.73
N LYS A 77 -19.49 -7.50 -5.07
CA LYS A 77 -20.46 -8.06 -6.01
C LYS A 77 -20.64 -9.58 -5.88
N GLN A 78 -19.59 -10.28 -5.47
CA GLN A 78 -19.62 -11.73 -5.24
C GLN A 78 -20.11 -12.10 -3.84
N GLY A 79 -20.37 -11.12 -2.96
CA GLY A 79 -20.79 -11.34 -1.58
C GLY A 79 -19.67 -11.92 -0.68
N LEU A 80 -18.40 -11.71 -1.05
CA LEU A 80 -17.23 -12.22 -0.32
C LEU A 80 -16.79 -11.29 0.82
N VAL A 81 -17.25 -10.05 0.82
CA VAL A 81 -16.96 -9.05 1.85
C VAL A 81 -18.25 -8.47 2.40
N TYR A 82 -18.26 -8.19 3.70
CA TYR A 82 -19.42 -7.66 4.41
C TYR A 82 -19.44 -6.12 4.30
N ASP A 83 -20.65 -5.55 4.16
CA ASP A 83 -20.85 -4.10 4.23
C ASP A 83 -20.65 -3.60 5.67
N LEU A 84 -19.60 -2.85 5.89
CA LEU A 84 -19.20 -2.30 7.18
C LEU A 84 -19.62 -0.84 7.37
N THR A 85 -20.38 -0.28 6.46
CA THR A 85 -20.72 1.16 6.40
C THR A 85 -21.22 1.71 7.73
N ASP A 86 -22.23 1.06 8.30
CA ASP A 86 -22.84 1.53 9.55
C ASP A 86 -21.88 1.39 10.73
N ALA A 87 -21.16 0.28 10.83
CA ALA A 87 -20.17 0.04 11.89
C ALA A 87 -19.02 1.04 11.82
N ILE A 88 -18.52 1.31 10.60
CA ILE A 88 -17.42 2.27 10.37
C ILE A 88 -17.87 3.69 10.72
N LYS A 89 -19.03 4.11 10.23
CA LYS A 89 -19.57 5.46 10.50
C LYS A 89 -19.96 5.68 11.96
N ALA A 90 -20.31 4.63 12.69
CA ALA A 90 -20.59 4.68 14.12
C ALA A 90 -19.31 4.72 14.99
N SER A 91 -18.14 4.43 14.41
CA SER A 91 -16.88 4.50 15.13
C SER A 91 -16.57 5.93 15.59
N PRO A 92 -16.17 6.14 16.86
CA PRO A 92 -15.77 7.47 17.34
C PRO A 92 -14.57 8.04 16.59
N TYR A 93 -13.80 7.20 15.93
CA TYR A 93 -12.59 7.57 15.20
C TYR A 93 -12.83 7.84 13.71
N TYR A 94 -14.06 7.63 13.20
CA TYR A 94 -14.33 7.77 11.75
C TYR A 94 -13.94 9.14 11.20
N ASN A 95 -14.24 10.20 11.96
CA ASN A 95 -13.94 11.57 11.55
C ASN A 95 -12.47 11.97 11.71
N ASP A 96 -11.68 11.17 12.44
CA ASP A 96 -10.24 11.39 12.60
C ASP A 96 -9.43 10.87 11.40
N TYR A 97 -10.06 10.03 10.57
CA TYR A 97 -9.46 9.52 9.34
C TYR A 97 -9.53 10.55 8.21
N VAL A 98 -8.47 10.57 7.41
CA VAL A 98 -8.50 11.22 6.09
C VAL A 98 -9.48 10.44 5.21
N GLN A 99 -10.62 11.03 4.87
CA GLN A 99 -11.73 10.34 4.22
C GLN A 99 -11.35 9.65 2.89
N ASN A 100 -10.39 10.20 2.17
CA ASN A 100 -9.89 9.59 0.93
C ASN A 100 -9.27 8.19 1.11
N TYR A 101 -8.88 7.81 2.32
CA TYR A 101 -8.37 6.45 2.58
C TYR A 101 -9.44 5.37 2.50
N PHE A 102 -10.71 5.74 2.62
CA PHE A 102 -11.82 4.81 2.41
C PHE A 102 -12.13 4.56 0.93
N THR A 103 -11.71 5.45 0.03
CA THR A 103 -12.04 5.36 -1.41
C THR A 103 -11.73 4.00 -2.04
N PRO A 104 -10.57 3.35 -1.80
CA PRO A 104 -10.28 2.03 -2.37
C PRO A 104 -11.20 0.92 -1.85
N PHE A 105 -11.84 1.13 -0.70
CA PHE A 105 -12.69 0.16 -0.01
C PHE A 105 -14.18 0.48 -0.16
N THR A 106 -14.54 1.38 -1.08
CA THR A 106 -15.92 1.85 -1.27
C THR A 106 -16.45 1.42 -2.64
N ASP A 107 -17.69 0.95 -2.70
CA ASP A 107 -18.46 0.78 -3.93
C ASP A 107 -19.85 1.42 -3.75
N GLY A 108 -20.14 2.45 -4.55
CA GLY A 108 -21.31 3.30 -4.32
C GLY A 108 -21.26 3.99 -2.96
N ASP A 109 -22.27 3.80 -2.13
CA ASP A 109 -22.37 4.36 -0.78
C ASP A 109 -21.89 3.40 0.32
N SER A 110 -21.49 2.17 -0.05
CA SER A 110 -21.10 1.10 0.86
C SER A 110 -19.59 1.02 1.06
N ILE A 111 -19.16 0.83 2.31
CA ILE A 111 -17.75 0.72 2.72
C ILE A 111 -17.51 -0.71 3.20
N TYR A 112 -16.55 -1.40 2.59
CA TYR A 112 -16.24 -2.82 2.82
C TYR A 112 -14.92 -3.06 3.56
N GLY A 113 -14.19 -2.02 3.92
CA GLY A 113 -12.92 -2.16 4.62
C GLY A 113 -12.57 -0.92 5.44
N TYR A 114 -11.91 -1.17 6.58
CA TYR A 114 -11.40 -0.12 7.45
C TYR A 114 -9.89 0.10 7.16
N PRO A 115 -9.44 1.32 6.85
CA PRO A 115 -8.03 1.58 6.59
C PRO A 115 -7.19 1.38 7.85
N VAL A 116 -6.43 0.29 7.94
CA VAL A 116 -5.61 -0.04 9.11
C VAL A 116 -4.11 0.23 8.88
N LEU A 117 -3.68 0.28 7.63
CA LEU A 117 -2.32 0.62 7.26
C LEU A 117 -2.33 1.93 6.49
N THR A 118 -1.45 2.84 6.86
CA THR A 118 -1.22 4.08 6.12
C THR A 118 -0.55 3.75 4.79
N GLY A 119 -1.33 3.27 3.85
CA GLY A 119 -0.86 2.84 2.52
C GLY A 119 -0.60 3.98 1.56
N GLY A 120 -0.14 5.13 2.05
CA GLY A 120 0.36 6.17 1.17
C GLY A 120 1.67 5.75 0.54
N THR A 121 1.63 5.05 -0.60
CA THR A 121 2.83 4.86 -1.41
C THR A 121 3.22 6.21 -1.97
N CYS A 122 4.17 6.85 -1.34
CA CYS A 122 4.75 8.09 -1.82
C CYS A 122 6.07 7.74 -2.51
N THR A 123 6.11 7.90 -3.84
CA THR A 123 7.37 7.77 -4.57
C THR A 123 8.20 9.02 -4.30
N VAL A 124 9.33 8.84 -3.66
CA VAL A 124 10.27 9.92 -3.33
C VAL A 124 11.65 9.62 -3.87
N VAL A 125 12.38 10.67 -4.20
CA VAL A 125 13.80 10.57 -4.54
C VAL A 125 14.61 10.94 -3.30
N ILE A 126 15.43 10.02 -2.82
CA ILE A 126 16.41 10.26 -1.78
C ILE A 126 17.75 10.48 -2.47
N TYR A 127 18.45 11.57 -2.17
CA TYR A 127 19.70 11.91 -2.80
C TYR A 127 20.73 12.45 -1.82
N ASP A 128 22.01 12.20 -2.10
CA ASP A 128 23.13 12.79 -1.37
C ASP A 128 23.36 14.23 -1.85
N LYS A 129 23.12 15.19 -0.96
CA LYS A 129 23.26 16.62 -1.30
C LYS A 129 24.67 17.02 -1.69
N ALA A 130 25.69 16.39 -1.10
CA ALA A 130 27.08 16.73 -1.41
C ALA A 130 27.44 16.26 -2.82
N MET A 131 27.06 15.02 -3.17
CA MET A 131 27.31 14.48 -4.51
C MET A 131 26.63 15.32 -5.61
N TRP A 132 25.37 15.73 -5.38
CA TRP A 132 24.66 16.56 -6.36
C TRP A 132 25.24 17.96 -6.47
N LYS A 133 25.74 18.52 -5.36
CA LYS A 133 26.45 19.79 -5.39
C LYS A 133 27.75 19.72 -6.16
N ASP A 134 28.49 18.63 -6.04
CA ASP A 134 29.72 18.39 -6.81
C ASP A 134 29.42 18.26 -8.33
N ALA A 135 28.24 17.76 -8.69
CA ALA A 135 27.73 17.74 -10.06
C ALA A 135 27.18 19.11 -10.54
N GLY A 136 27.24 20.16 -9.70
CA GLY A 136 26.81 21.50 -10.04
C GLY A 136 25.36 21.86 -9.67
N PHE A 137 24.69 21.04 -8.85
CA PHE A 137 23.30 21.25 -8.43
C PHE A 137 23.20 21.48 -6.93
N ASP A 138 22.75 22.64 -6.49
CA ASP A 138 22.51 22.96 -5.07
C ASP A 138 21.31 22.22 -4.46
N ALA A 139 20.40 21.73 -5.31
CA ALA A 139 19.24 20.94 -4.96
C ALA A 139 18.95 19.89 -6.05
N PHE A 140 18.10 18.90 -5.75
CA PHE A 140 17.67 17.93 -6.75
C PHE A 140 16.99 18.64 -7.93
N PRO A 141 17.36 18.33 -9.19
CA PRO A 141 16.81 18.98 -10.39
C PRO A 141 15.29 18.83 -10.49
N THR A 142 14.67 19.83 -11.09
CA THR A 142 13.23 19.84 -11.36
C THR A 142 12.89 19.49 -12.81
N THR A 143 13.90 19.32 -13.67
CA THR A 143 13.77 18.95 -15.08
C THR A 143 14.52 17.67 -15.39
N TRP A 144 14.04 16.91 -16.36
CA TRP A 144 14.74 15.73 -16.85
C TRP A 144 16.07 16.06 -17.53
N GLU A 145 16.12 17.17 -18.26
CA GLU A 145 17.33 17.65 -18.90
C GLU A 145 18.48 17.84 -17.90
N ASP A 146 18.18 18.40 -16.74
CA ASP A 146 19.20 18.58 -15.68
C ASP A 146 19.55 17.28 -14.98
N VAL A 147 18.63 16.33 -14.86
CA VAL A 147 18.94 14.96 -14.41
C VAL A 147 19.87 14.25 -15.39
N GLU A 148 19.65 14.41 -16.71
CA GLU A 148 20.51 13.85 -17.75
C GLU A 148 21.93 14.44 -17.68
N LYS A 149 22.06 15.77 -17.53
CA LYS A 149 23.37 16.43 -17.32
C LYS A 149 24.11 15.89 -16.08
N ALA A 150 23.40 15.76 -14.96
CA ALA A 150 23.98 15.18 -13.76
C ALA A 150 24.37 13.72 -13.97
N SER A 151 23.60 12.97 -14.76
CA SER A 151 23.90 11.57 -15.10
C SER A 151 25.19 11.43 -15.91
N GLU A 152 25.45 12.33 -16.82
CA GLU A 152 26.72 12.37 -17.57
C GLU A 152 27.89 12.55 -16.61
N TYR A 153 27.81 13.54 -15.71
CA TYR A 153 28.83 13.78 -14.69
C TYR A 153 29.07 12.55 -13.81
N PHE A 154 28.01 11.94 -13.27
CA PHE A 154 28.15 10.77 -12.39
C PHE A 154 28.72 9.55 -13.14
N ASN A 155 28.31 9.32 -14.38
CA ASN A 155 28.80 8.22 -15.20
C ASN A 155 30.31 8.37 -15.48
N GLU A 156 30.80 9.57 -15.71
CA GLU A 156 32.25 9.84 -15.86
C GLU A 156 33.03 9.50 -14.58
N GLN A 157 32.39 9.59 -13.41
CA GLN A 157 32.98 9.19 -12.13
C GLN A 157 32.77 7.70 -11.80
N GLY A 158 32.17 6.92 -12.70
CA GLY A 158 31.80 5.51 -12.46
C GLY A 158 30.66 5.32 -11.45
N ILE A 159 29.86 6.34 -11.21
CA ILE A 159 28.73 6.33 -10.26
C ILE A 159 27.43 6.12 -11.02
N THR A 160 26.63 5.15 -10.57
CA THR A 160 25.27 4.96 -11.10
C THR A 160 24.36 6.08 -10.57
N THR A 161 23.77 6.85 -11.46
CA THR A 161 22.96 8.03 -11.11
C THR A 161 21.71 7.68 -10.31
N VAL A 162 21.03 6.58 -10.66
CA VAL A 162 19.80 6.14 -10.02
C VAL A 162 19.90 4.68 -9.61
N ALA A 163 19.72 4.40 -8.34
CA ALA A 163 19.54 3.06 -7.82
C ALA A 163 18.06 2.81 -7.55
N PHE A 164 17.54 1.72 -8.08
CA PHE A 164 16.13 1.38 -7.95
C PHE A 164 15.95 -0.11 -7.67
N GLY A 165 15.27 -0.42 -6.55
CA GLY A 165 15.00 -1.80 -6.16
C GLY A 165 13.79 -2.36 -6.91
N ASN A 166 13.97 -3.42 -7.71
CA ASN A 166 12.90 -4.09 -8.44
C ASN A 166 12.97 -5.62 -8.32
N GLY A 167 13.57 -6.15 -7.24
CA GLY A 167 13.64 -7.59 -7.00
C GLY A 167 12.26 -8.26 -6.92
N GLY A 168 11.28 -7.59 -6.34
CA GLY A 168 9.88 -8.03 -6.27
C GLY A 168 9.10 -7.88 -7.58
N LYS A 169 9.68 -7.31 -8.64
CA LYS A 169 9.13 -7.12 -10.01
C LYS A 169 7.87 -6.24 -10.12
N TRP A 170 7.38 -5.68 -9.03
CA TRP A 170 6.18 -4.83 -9.03
C TRP A 170 6.51 -3.34 -8.87
N GLN A 171 7.65 -3.01 -8.26
CA GLN A 171 8.02 -1.63 -7.92
C GLN A 171 8.15 -0.73 -9.15
N ALA A 172 8.75 -1.24 -10.23
CA ALA A 172 8.86 -0.49 -11.48
C ALA A 172 7.50 -0.11 -12.05
N ASN A 173 6.53 -1.00 -11.97
CA ASN A 173 5.17 -0.75 -12.43
C ASN A 173 4.40 0.18 -11.48
N SER A 174 4.40 -0.14 -10.19
CA SER A 174 3.57 0.53 -9.20
C SER A 174 4.09 1.94 -8.88
N ASP A 175 5.41 2.09 -8.74
CA ASP A 175 5.98 3.35 -8.27
C ASP A 175 6.48 4.21 -9.43
N PHE A 176 7.27 3.64 -10.32
CA PHE A 176 7.92 4.42 -11.35
C PHE A 176 7.01 4.68 -12.56
N LEU A 177 6.48 3.62 -13.17
CA LEU A 177 5.64 3.75 -14.37
C LEU A 177 4.33 4.48 -14.06
N SER A 178 3.69 4.19 -12.93
CA SER A 178 2.43 4.86 -12.55
C SER A 178 2.65 6.34 -12.28
N THR A 179 3.75 6.71 -11.61
CA THR A 179 4.08 8.12 -11.34
C THR A 179 4.39 8.87 -12.63
N LEU A 180 5.25 8.32 -13.49
CA LEU A 180 5.58 8.93 -14.79
C LEU A 180 4.35 8.95 -15.71
N GLY A 181 3.63 7.84 -15.82
CA GLY A 181 2.43 7.74 -16.63
C GLY A 181 1.43 8.82 -16.28
N ASN A 182 1.14 8.98 -14.99
CA ASN A 182 0.21 10.01 -14.51
C ASN A 182 0.69 11.44 -14.79
N ARG A 183 2.00 11.68 -14.78
CA ARG A 183 2.59 13.00 -15.15
C ARG A 183 2.38 13.33 -16.63
N TYR A 184 2.42 12.33 -17.52
CA TYR A 184 2.22 12.53 -18.96
C TYR A 184 0.75 12.53 -19.37
N THR A 185 -0.07 11.70 -18.78
CA THR A 185 -1.47 11.51 -19.20
C THR A 185 -2.46 12.31 -18.37
N GLY A 186 -2.08 12.71 -17.15
CA GLY A 186 -2.97 13.33 -16.17
C GLY A 186 -3.89 12.35 -15.45
N PRO A 187 -4.51 12.78 -14.34
CA PRO A 187 -5.36 11.94 -13.51
C PRO A 187 -6.64 11.46 -14.23
N ASP A 188 -7.18 12.26 -15.13
CA ASP A 188 -8.44 11.93 -15.81
C ASP A 188 -8.31 10.70 -16.72
N TRP A 189 -7.17 10.53 -17.36
CA TRP A 189 -6.89 9.35 -18.17
C TRP A 189 -6.85 8.09 -17.27
N PHE A 190 -6.17 8.16 -16.14
CA PHE A 190 -6.10 7.06 -15.19
C PHE A 190 -7.49 6.69 -14.65
N LEU A 191 -8.27 7.70 -14.23
CA LEU A 191 -9.65 7.51 -13.77
C LEU A 191 -10.53 6.88 -14.85
N SER A 192 -10.30 7.21 -16.11
CA SER A 192 -11.06 6.62 -17.23
C SER A 192 -10.80 5.12 -17.41
N LEU A 193 -9.64 4.62 -16.96
CA LEU A 193 -9.31 3.18 -17.01
C LEU A 193 -9.98 2.38 -15.90
N ILE A 194 -10.01 2.94 -14.67
CA ILE A 194 -10.55 2.24 -13.50
C ILE A 194 -12.07 2.33 -13.38
N ASN A 195 -12.72 3.23 -14.12
CA ASN A 195 -14.17 3.41 -14.12
C ASN A 195 -14.87 2.75 -15.34
N LYS A 196 -14.16 1.91 -16.07
CA LYS A 196 -14.72 1.06 -17.14
C LYS A 196 -15.20 -0.27 -16.56
#